data_9b7cabb13b53eeec38dea4ffd0a8f448
#
_entry.id   9b7cabb13b53eeec38dea4ffd0a8f448
#
_cell.length_a   1.000
_cell.length_b   1.000
_cell.length_c   1.000
_cell.angle_alpha   90.00
_cell.angle_beta   90.00
_cell.angle_gamma   90.00
#
_symmetry.space_group_name_H-M   'P 1'
#
loop_
_entity.id
_entity.type
_entity.pdbx_description
1 polymer ?
#
loop_
_entity_poly.entity_id
_entity_poly.type
_entity_poly.pdbx_seq_one_letter_code
_entity_poly.pdbx_strand_id
1 'polypeptide(L)'
;NQENKFNFSEEEEKKHEALENAKKDAAVEESKKAVTKDAKGLFQNIKKFLVELLDFREDTDRDETIAAIKKDIPFKGATAWILVCSIFVASIGLNANSTAVVIGAMLISPLMGPILGIGLSVAVNDIDTMKKSLINLATMIVLSLLTAFLFFYLFPLSEDTSELLGRVKPDIRDVLIAFFGGSALIIAKTKKGTIASAIFGVA
;
A
#
# COMPACT_ATOMS: atom_id res chain seq x y z
N ASN A 1 72.91 13.33 -45.04
CA ASN A 1 71.63 13.74 -45.68
C ASN A 1 70.49 12.73 -45.59
N GLN A 2 70.73 11.49 -45.16
CA GLN A 2 69.68 10.48 -44.96
C GLN A 2 69.11 10.47 -43.53
N GLU A 3 69.92 10.75 -42.53
CA GLU A 3 69.47 10.83 -41.12
C GLU A 3 68.53 11.99 -40.87
N ASN A 4 68.69 13.10 -41.57
CA ASN A 4 67.81 14.27 -41.36
C ASN A 4 66.41 14.09 -41.99
N LYS A 5 66.26 13.20 -42.98
CA LYS A 5 64.92 12.90 -43.56
C LYS A 5 64.16 11.90 -42.70
N PHE A 6 64.86 10.99 -42.04
CA PHE A 6 64.20 10.02 -41.17
C PHE A 6 63.64 10.67 -39.89
N ASN A 7 64.37 11.60 -39.32
CA ASN A 7 63.95 12.30 -38.11
C ASN A 7 62.77 13.26 -38.33
N PHE A 8 62.62 13.81 -39.53
CA PHE A 8 61.51 14.71 -39.90
C PHE A 8 60.17 13.91 -40.05
N SER A 9 60.22 12.68 -40.55
CA SER A 9 59.04 11.83 -40.71
C SER A 9 58.53 11.30 -39.38
N GLU A 10 59.37 10.98 -38.43
CA GLU A 10 58.97 10.54 -37.07
C GLU A 10 58.35 11.66 -36.24
N GLU A 11 58.77 12.90 -36.39
CA GLU A 11 58.16 14.06 -35.74
C GLU A 11 56.77 14.39 -36.30
N GLU A 12 56.58 14.24 -37.60
CA GLU A 12 55.26 14.42 -38.24
C GLU A 12 54.28 13.32 -37.85
N GLU A 13 54.70 12.06 -37.77
CA GLU A 13 53.88 10.94 -37.28
C GLU A 13 53.46 11.16 -35.82
N LYS A 14 54.37 11.52 -34.94
CA LYS A 14 54.09 11.82 -33.54
C LYS A 14 53.13 13.01 -33.36
N LYS A 15 53.26 14.01 -34.21
CA LYS A 15 52.30 15.16 -34.22
C LYS A 15 50.92 14.73 -34.71
N HIS A 16 50.83 13.87 -35.70
CA HIS A 16 49.58 13.37 -36.23
C HIS A 16 48.85 12.47 -35.24
N GLU A 17 49.58 11.62 -34.55
CA GLU A 17 49.08 10.73 -33.51
C GLU A 17 48.60 11.51 -32.25
N ALA A 18 49.38 12.54 -31.86
CA ALA A 18 48.96 13.43 -30.76
C ALA A 18 47.69 14.25 -31.10
N LEU A 19 47.55 14.67 -32.37
CA LEU A 19 46.36 15.41 -32.83
C LEU A 19 45.12 14.51 -32.92
N GLU A 20 45.32 13.23 -33.32
CA GLU A 20 44.23 12.24 -33.38
C GLU A 20 43.75 11.84 -31.97
N ASN A 21 44.72 11.64 -31.06
CA ASN A 21 44.38 11.34 -29.66
C ASN A 21 43.68 12.52 -28.97
N ALA A 22 44.12 13.75 -29.20
CA ALA A 22 43.45 14.95 -28.69
C ALA A 22 42.03 15.11 -29.25
N LYS A 23 41.78 14.75 -30.53
CA LYS A 23 40.43 14.74 -31.09
C LYS A 23 39.56 13.64 -30.51
N LYS A 24 40.10 12.46 -30.24
CA LYS A 24 39.38 11.35 -29.58
C LYS A 24 39.01 11.71 -28.14
N ASP A 25 39.94 12.30 -27.39
CA ASP A 25 39.69 12.72 -26.01
C ASP A 25 38.63 13.85 -25.93
N ALA A 26 38.67 14.82 -26.85
CA ALA A 26 37.65 15.85 -26.93
C ALA A 26 36.24 15.29 -27.26
N ALA A 27 36.16 14.33 -28.19
CA ALA A 27 34.91 13.69 -28.56
C ALA A 27 34.34 12.83 -27.41
N VAL A 28 35.23 12.15 -26.66
CA VAL A 28 34.84 11.39 -25.45
C VAL A 28 34.35 12.31 -24.33
N GLU A 29 34.99 13.45 -24.17
CA GLU A 29 34.59 14.43 -23.14
C GLU A 29 33.25 15.11 -23.48
N GLU A 30 33.02 15.39 -24.77
CA GLU A 30 31.74 15.93 -25.25
C GLU A 30 30.60 14.91 -25.10
N SER A 31 30.84 13.65 -25.43
CA SER A 31 29.85 12.58 -25.22
C SER A 31 29.59 12.32 -23.73
N LYS A 32 30.59 12.38 -22.86
CA LYS A 32 30.39 12.30 -21.40
C LYS A 32 29.55 13.46 -20.86
N LYS A 33 29.76 14.69 -21.37
CA LYS A 33 28.97 15.85 -20.99
C LYS A 33 27.52 15.75 -21.48
N ALA A 34 27.29 15.23 -22.70
CA ALA A 34 25.97 14.97 -23.24
C ALA A 34 25.23 13.91 -22.39
N VAL A 35 25.85 12.77 -22.12
CA VAL A 35 25.27 11.70 -21.30
C VAL A 35 24.94 12.16 -19.87
N THR A 36 25.81 12.97 -19.26
CA THR A 36 25.53 13.51 -17.92
C THR A 36 24.42 14.53 -17.90
N LYS A 37 24.25 15.31 -18.97
CA LYS A 37 23.14 16.26 -19.12
C LYS A 37 21.82 15.53 -19.32
N ASP A 38 21.81 14.49 -20.17
CA ASP A 38 20.63 13.67 -20.41
C ASP A 38 20.24 12.86 -19.18
N ALA A 39 21.21 12.31 -18.44
CA ALA A 39 20.97 11.63 -17.17
C ALA A 39 20.40 12.56 -16.10
N LYS A 40 20.86 13.80 -15.99
CA LYS A 40 20.27 14.80 -15.09
C LYS A 40 18.86 15.21 -15.51
N GLY A 41 18.61 15.33 -16.81
CA GLY A 41 17.27 15.61 -17.36
C GLY A 41 16.30 14.47 -17.06
N LEU A 42 16.71 13.23 -17.28
CA LEU A 42 15.94 12.03 -16.93
C LEU A 42 15.65 11.96 -15.43
N PHE A 43 16.65 12.20 -14.58
CA PHE A 43 16.47 12.20 -13.13
C PHE A 43 15.51 13.31 -12.65
N GLN A 44 15.58 14.49 -13.23
CA GLN A 44 14.65 15.57 -12.92
C GLN A 44 13.22 15.26 -13.38
N ASN A 45 13.06 14.65 -14.56
CA ASN A 45 11.76 14.24 -15.07
C ASN A 45 11.16 13.11 -14.22
N ILE A 46 11.96 12.11 -13.83
CA ILE A 46 11.54 11.05 -12.92
C ILE A 46 11.16 11.63 -11.56
N LYS A 47 11.97 12.55 -11.01
CA LYS A 47 11.64 13.22 -9.75
C LYS A 47 10.35 14.01 -9.84
N LYS A 48 10.15 14.77 -10.93
CA LYS A 48 8.91 15.53 -11.18
C LYS A 48 7.71 14.59 -11.30
N PHE A 49 7.84 13.52 -12.07
CA PHE A 49 6.81 12.49 -12.21
C PHE A 49 6.48 11.81 -10.88
N LEU A 50 7.49 11.46 -10.06
CA LEU A 50 7.27 10.89 -8.73
C LEU A 50 6.60 11.87 -7.78
N VAL A 51 6.96 13.16 -7.81
CA VAL A 51 6.31 14.19 -6.99
C VAL A 51 4.85 14.36 -7.41
N GLU A 52 4.58 14.41 -8.72
CA GLU A 52 3.22 14.52 -9.27
C GLU A 52 2.38 13.27 -8.98
N LEU A 53 2.99 12.07 -9.05
CA LEU A 53 2.36 10.80 -8.68
C LEU A 53 2.05 10.70 -7.18
N LEU A 54 2.88 11.31 -6.33
CA LEU A 54 2.73 11.31 -4.86
C LEU A 54 1.97 12.53 -4.34
N ASP A 55 1.60 13.47 -5.20
CA ASP A 55 0.79 14.63 -4.81
C ASP A 55 -0.70 14.28 -4.83
N PHE A 56 -1.16 13.73 -3.71
CA PHE A 56 -2.57 13.37 -3.48
C PHE A 56 -3.45 14.56 -3.07
N ARG A 57 -2.89 15.79 -3.01
CA ARG A 57 -3.57 16.97 -2.44
C ARG A 57 -4.73 17.46 -3.28
N GLU A 58 -4.60 17.43 -4.60
CA GLU A 58 -5.63 17.94 -5.52
C GLU A 58 -6.84 17.01 -5.64
N ASP A 59 -6.63 15.70 -5.43
CA ASP A 59 -7.67 14.67 -5.55
C ASP A 59 -8.39 14.34 -4.22
N THR A 60 -7.97 14.95 -3.10
CA THR A 60 -8.48 14.62 -1.75
C THR A 60 -9.37 15.72 -1.20
N ASP A 61 -10.68 15.46 -1.11
CA ASP A 61 -11.60 16.29 -0.33
C ASP A 61 -11.61 15.84 1.13
N ARG A 62 -11.00 16.66 2.00
CA ARG A 62 -10.87 16.36 3.42
C ARG A 62 -12.25 16.29 4.10
N ASP A 63 -13.13 17.21 3.79
CA ASP A 63 -14.43 17.31 4.48
C ASP A 63 -15.35 16.17 4.04
N GLU A 64 -15.32 15.79 2.77
CA GLU A 64 -16.05 14.65 2.26
C GLU A 64 -15.52 13.33 2.84
N THR A 65 -14.20 13.18 2.98
CA THR A 65 -13.58 12.01 3.60
C THR A 65 -13.99 11.85 5.06
N ILE A 66 -13.96 12.96 5.83
CA ILE A 66 -14.41 12.98 7.23
C ILE A 66 -15.89 12.61 7.32
N ALA A 67 -16.74 13.17 6.47
CA ALA A 67 -18.16 12.89 6.42
C ALA A 67 -18.44 11.41 6.07
N ALA A 68 -17.72 10.85 5.09
CA ALA A 68 -17.83 9.45 4.69
C ALA A 68 -17.46 8.50 5.83
N ILE A 69 -16.34 8.76 6.53
CA ILE A 69 -15.93 7.94 7.67
C ILE A 69 -16.95 8.07 8.81
N LYS A 70 -17.40 9.28 9.15
CA LYS A 70 -18.39 9.50 10.21
C LYS A 70 -19.74 8.83 9.90
N LYS A 71 -20.10 8.70 8.63
CA LYS A 71 -21.33 8.00 8.20
C LYS A 71 -21.26 6.49 8.43
N ASP A 72 -20.07 5.90 8.38
CA ASP A 72 -19.86 4.46 8.55
C ASP A 72 -19.69 4.02 10.02
N ILE A 73 -19.59 4.97 10.97
CA ILE A 73 -19.44 4.68 12.41
C ILE A 73 -20.70 4.10 13.05
N PRO A 74 -21.93 4.61 12.76
CA PRO A 74 -23.11 4.20 13.52
C PRO A 74 -23.45 2.71 13.35
N PHE A 75 -23.58 2.01 14.48
CA PHE A 75 -24.08 0.65 14.54
C PHE A 75 -25.62 0.67 14.47
N LYS A 76 -26.17 0.33 13.31
CA LYS A 76 -27.62 0.24 13.07
C LYS A 76 -28.04 -1.22 12.86
N GLY A 77 -29.34 -1.50 12.98
CA GLY A 77 -29.86 -2.87 12.91
C GLY A 77 -29.41 -3.67 11.69
N ALA A 78 -29.39 -3.08 10.48
CA ALA A 78 -28.88 -3.73 9.27
C ALA A 78 -27.40 -4.09 9.40
N THR A 79 -26.57 -3.22 9.98
CA THR A 79 -25.15 -3.46 10.22
C THR A 79 -24.92 -4.64 11.19
N ALA A 80 -25.79 -4.79 12.20
CA ALA A 80 -25.73 -5.92 13.14
C ALA A 80 -26.00 -7.25 12.43
N TRP A 81 -27.01 -7.30 11.57
CA TRP A 81 -27.29 -8.53 10.80
C TRP A 81 -26.17 -8.88 9.82
N ILE A 82 -25.61 -7.88 9.14
CA ILE A 82 -24.43 -8.08 8.26
C ILE A 82 -23.27 -8.65 9.07
N LEU A 83 -23.01 -8.13 10.27
CA LEU A 83 -21.95 -8.63 11.15
C LEU A 83 -22.20 -10.08 11.54
N VAL A 84 -23.42 -10.42 11.99
CA VAL A 84 -23.78 -11.79 12.36
C VAL A 84 -23.58 -12.75 11.17
N CYS A 85 -24.08 -12.40 9.99
CA CYS A 85 -23.88 -13.22 8.78
C CYS A 85 -22.40 -13.37 8.42
N SER A 86 -21.62 -12.29 8.52
CA SER A 86 -20.18 -12.31 8.26
C SER A 86 -19.45 -13.26 9.22
N ILE A 87 -19.79 -13.25 10.51
CA ILE A 87 -19.18 -14.15 11.49
C ILE A 87 -19.60 -15.61 11.25
N PHE A 88 -20.84 -15.88 10.85
CA PHE A 88 -21.24 -17.24 10.45
C PHE A 88 -20.43 -17.72 9.24
N VAL A 89 -20.28 -16.92 8.20
CA VAL A 89 -19.46 -17.27 7.02
C VAL A 89 -18.01 -17.49 7.41
N ALA A 90 -17.43 -16.62 8.26
CA ALA A 90 -16.07 -16.79 8.77
C ALA A 90 -15.91 -18.11 9.55
N SER A 91 -16.86 -18.43 10.42
CA SER A 91 -16.85 -19.65 11.24
C SER A 91 -16.97 -20.92 10.38
N ILE A 92 -17.80 -20.88 9.34
CA ILE A 92 -17.89 -21.95 8.33
C ILE A 92 -16.56 -22.07 7.58
N GLY A 93 -15.96 -20.97 7.17
CA GLY A 93 -14.67 -20.94 6.48
C GLY A 93 -13.53 -21.54 7.30
N LEU A 94 -13.49 -21.23 8.60
CA LEU A 94 -12.53 -21.80 9.56
C LEU A 94 -12.73 -23.31 9.73
N ASN A 95 -13.98 -23.73 9.87
CA ASN A 95 -14.31 -25.17 10.01
C ASN A 95 -14.02 -25.96 8.72
N ALA A 96 -14.29 -25.34 7.55
CA ALA A 96 -14.01 -25.94 6.25
C ALA A 96 -12.52 -25.79 5.81
N ASN A 97 -11.66 -25.20 6.63
CA ASN A 97 -10.26 -24.90 6.30
C ASN A 97 -10.09 -24.15 4.95
N SER A 98 -10.99 -23.21 4.69
CA SER A 98 -11.03 -22.47 3.42
C SER A 98 -10.66 -21.01 3.62
N THR A 99 -9.42 -20.63 3.26
CA THR A 99 -8.90 -19.26 3.29
C THR A 99 -9.77 -18.29 2.51
N ALA A 100 -10.23 -18.70 1.32
CA ALA A 100 -11.03 -17.84 0.45
C ALA A 100 -12.37 -17.43 1.09
N VAL A 101 -13.04 -18.37 1.78
CA VAL A 101 -14.32 -18.09 2.47
C VAL A 101 -14.10 -17.16 3.66
N VAL A 102 -13.01 -17.35 4.40
CA VAL A 102 -12.65 -16.47 5.55
C VAL A 102 -12.34 -15.06 5.07
N ILE A 103 -11.59 -14.90 3.98
CA ILE A 103 -11.30 -13.60 3.36
C ILE A 103 -12.61 -12.94 2.90
N GLY A 104 -13.49 -13.67 2.23
CA GLY A 104 -14.80 -13.15 1.82
C GLY A 104 -15.65 -12.65 2.99
N ALA A 105 -15.63 -13.36 4.12
CA ALA A 105 -16.30 -12.93 5.34
C ALA A 105 -15.71 -11.62 5.91
N MET A 106 -14.38 -11.47 5.88
CA MET A 106 -13.70 -10.25 6.32
C MET A 106 -14.10 -9.03 5.50
N LEU A 107 -14.28 -9.19 4.19
CA LEU A 107 -14.69 -8.12 3.28
C LEU A 107 -16.13 -7.63 3.53
N ILE A 108 -17.00 -8.54 3.95
CA ILE A 108 -18.41 -8.21 4.26
C ILE A 108 -18.52 -7.56 5.66
N SER A 109 -17.55 -7.79 6.54
CA SER A 109 -17.61 -7.36 7.94
C SER A 109 -17.63 -5.83 8.07
N PRO A 110 -18.58 -5.25 8.83
CA PRO A 110 -18.72 -3.80 9.01
C PRO A 110 -17.77 -3.22 10.07
N LEU A 111 -16.79 -3.98 10.56
CA LEU A 111 -15.87 -3.54 11.63
C LEU A 111 -14.97 -2.38 11.21
N MET A 112 -14.75 -2.19 9.92
CA MET A 112 -13.85 -1.15 9.40
C MET A 112 -14.35 0.27 9.72
N GLY A 113 -15.66 0.52 9.73
CA GLY A 113 -16.23 1.83 10.04
C GLY A 113 -15.77 2.39 11.40
N PRO A 114 -16.05 1.70 12.51
CA PRO A 114 -15.60 2.13 13.84
C PRO A 114 -14.09 2.19 14.01
N ILE A 115 -13.31 1.30 13.37
CA ILE A 115 -11.85 1.32 13.43
C ILE A 115 -11.29 2.59 12.76
N LEU A 116 -11.75 2.92 11.56
CA LEU A 116 -11.40 4.17 10.88
C LEU A 116 -11.89 5.39 11.65
N GLY A 117 -13.06 5.29 12.28
CA GLY A 117 -13.61 6.34 13.15
C GLY A 117 -12.71 6.66 14.34
N ILE A 118 -12.13 5.65 14.99
CA ILE A 118 -11.14 5.85 16.06
C ILE A 118 -9.88 6.53 15.51
N GLY A 119 -9.32 6.04 14.41
CA GLY A 119 -8.15 6.64 13.77
C GLY A 119 -8.38 8.10 13.38
N LEU A 120 -9.51 8.41 12.75
CA LEU A 120 -9.89 9.77 12.38
C LEU A 120 -10.04 10.66 13.61
N SER A 121 -10.72 10.19 14.66
CA SER A 121 -10.97 10.98 15.86
C SER A 121 -9.68 11.37 16.59
N VAL A 122 -8.69 10.49 16.60
CA VAL A 122 -7.34 10.80 17.09
C VAL A 122 -6.66 11.86 16.23
N ALA A 123 -6.75 11.73 14.89
CA ALA A 123 -6.11 12.65 13.94
C ALA A 123 -6.73 14.07 13.99
N VAL A 124 -8.04 14.18 14.23
CA VAL A 124 -8.79 15.46 14.27
C VAL A 124 -9.00 15.95 15.70
N ASN A 125 -8.59 15.19 16.72
CA ASN A 125 -8.80 15.46 18.15
C ASN A 125 -10.30 15.63 18.53
N ASP A 126 -11.17 14.78 17.95
CA ASP A 126 -12.62 14.74 18.18
C ASP A 126 -12.96 13.64 19.19
N ILE A 127 -12.99 14.00 20.47
CA ILE A 127 -13.23 13.05 21.58
C ILE A 127 -14.63 12.43 21.52
N ASP A 128 -15.64 13.17 21.04
CA ASP A 128 -17.01 12.66 20.96
C ASP A 128 -17.15 11.57 19.88
N THR A 129 -16.53 11.78 18.73
CA THR A 129 -16.45 10.75 17.67
C THR A 129 -15.66 9.54 18.16
N MET A 130 -14.58 9.73 18.92
CA MET A 130 -13.78 8.66 19.49
C MET A 130 -14.60 7.78 20.43
N LYS A 131 -15.32 8.37 21.38
CA LYS A 131 -16.17 7.62 22.33
C LYS A 131 -17.26 6.82 21.59
N LYS A 132 -17.95 7.43 20.63
CA LYS A 132 -18.97 6.74 19.83
C LYS A 132 -18.39 5.57 19.05
N SER A 133 -17.24 5.77 18.40
CA SER A 133 -16.56 4.71 17.63
C SER A 133 -16.11 3.56 18.53
N LEU A 134 -15.57 3.87 19.71
CA LEU A 134 -15.10 2.87 20.66
C LEU A 134 -16.26 2.04 21.23
N ILE A 135 -17.39 2.68 21.61
CA ILE A 135 -18.58 1.98 22.11
C ILE A 135 -19.16 1.07 21.01
N ASN A 136 -19.25 1.57 19.77
CA ASN A 136 -19.77 0.79 18.66
C ASN A 136 -18.84 -0.41 18.35
N LEU A 137 -17.52 -0.20 18.35
CA LEU A 137 -16.55 -1.27 18.16
C LEU A 137 -16.67 -2.33 19.27
N ALA A 138 -16.74 -1.92 20.53
CA ALA A 138 -16.92 -2.84 21.67
C ALA A 138 -18.22 -3.65 21.54
N THR A 139 -19.31 -3.01 21.16
CA THR A 139 -20.60 -3.68 20.92
C THR A 139 -20.51 -4.71 19.81
N MET A 140 -19.84 -4.36 18.68
CA MET A 140 -19.62 -5.29 17.58
C MET A 140 -18.73 -6.48 17.98
N ILE A 141 -17.68 -6.25 18.77
CA ILE A 141 -16.82 -7.33 19.29
C ILE A 141 -17.62 -8.28 20.15
N VAL A 142 -18.41 -7.78 21.09
CA VAL A 142 -19.26 -8.62 21.96
C VAL A 142 -20.24 -9.44 21.13
N LEU A 143 -20.92 -8.82 20.16
CA LEU A 143 -21.86 -9.51 19.28
C LEU A 143 -21.15 -10.57 18.43
N SER A 144 -19.95 -10.28 17.91
CA SER A 144 -19.14 -11.24 17.16
C SER A 144 -18.75 -12.45 17.99
N LEU A 145 -18.30 -12.23 19.23
CA LEU A 145 -17.93 -13.31 20.15
C LEU A 145 -19.13 -14.19 20.49
N LEU A 146 -20.30 -13.58 20.78
CA LEU A 146 -21.53 -14.33 21.05
C LEU A 146 -21.95 -15.18 19.84
N THR A 147 -21.88 -14.60 18.64
CA THR A 147 -22.26 -15.30 17.40
C THR A 147 -21.29 -16.45 17.11
N ALA A 148 -19.97 -16.22 17.24
CA ALA A 148 -18.96 -17.25 17.04
C ALA A 148 -19.10 -18.36 18.09
N PHE A 149 -19.31 -18.00 19.37
CA PHE A 149 -19.54 -18.98 20.43
C PHE A 149 -20.77 -19.85 20.15
N LEU A 150 -21.89 -19.24 19.72
CA LEU A 150 -23.09 -19.96 19.34
C LEU A 150 -22.84 -20.93 18.20
N PHE A 151 -22.10 -20.50 17.17
CA PHE A 151 -21.78 -21.36 16.04
C PHE A 151 -20.95 -22.57 16.47
N PHE A 152 -19.83 -22.38 17.19
CA PHE A 152 -18.96 -23.48 17.61
C PHE A 152 -19.56 -24.35 18.69
N TYR A 153 -20.53 -23.85 19.45
CA TYR A 153 -21.32 -24.65 20.35
C TYR A 153 -22.24 -25.64 19.60
N LEU A 154 -22.82 -25.21 18.48
CA LEU A 154 -23.69 -26.05 17.64
C LEU A 154 -22.89 -26.94 16.69
N PHE A 155 -21.76 -26.47 16.20
CA PHE A 155 -20.90 -27.14 15.23
C PHE A 155 -19.44 -27.16 15.74
N PRO A 156 -19.10 -28.07 16.68
CA PRO A 156 -17.76 -28.12 17.23
C PRO A 156 -16.73 -28.42 16.13
N LEU A 157 -15.55 -27.81 16.24
CA LEU A 157 -14.41 -28.11 15.36
C LEU A 157 -14.00 -29.57 15.59
N SER A 158 -13.86 -30.33 14.50
CA SER A 158 -13.43 -31.72 14.55
C SER A 158 -11.92 -31.86 14.74
N GLU A 159 -11.16 -30.92 14.21
CA GLU A 159 -9.68 -30.87 14.28
C GLU A 159 -9.19 -29.41 14.23
N ASP A 160 -7.97 -29.17 14.71
CA ASP A 160 -7.30 -27.88 14.59
C ASP A 160 -6.94 -27.62 13.10
N THR A 161 -7.65 -26.70 12.46
CA THR A 161 -7.40 -26.36 11.07
C THR A 161 -6.16 -25.49 10.91
N SER A 162 -5.45 -25.61 9.79
CA SER A 162 -4.26 -24.79 9.48
C SER A 162 -4.58 -23.29 9.45
N GLU A 163 -5.79 -22.92 9.03
CA GLU A 163 -6.30 -21.55 9.05
C GLU A 163 -6.41 -21.00 10.48
N LEU A 164 -6.85 -21.80 11.43
CA LEU A 164 -6.94 -21.40 12.83
C LEU A 164 -5.54 -21.24 13.45
N LEU A 165 -4.64 -22.19 13.20
CA LEU A 165 -3.27 -22.18 13.73
C LEU A 165 -2.45 -21.02 13.18
N GLY A 166 -2.62 -20.66 11.89
CA GLY A 166 -1.96 -19.51 11.27
C GLY A 166 -2.33 -18.19 11.92
N ARG A 167 -3.54 -18.05 12.46
CA ARG A 167 -4.00 -16.82 13.14
C ARG A 167 -3.56 -16.72 14.60
N VAL A 168 -3.23 -17.83 15.22
CA VAL A 168 -2.75 -17.87 16.63
C VAL A 168 -1.27 -17.47 16.73
N LYS A 169 -0.49 -17.63 15.66
CA LYS A 169 0.95 -17.30 15.61
C LYS A 169 1.22 -16.22 14.56
N PRO A 170 0.95 -14.93 14.89
CA PRO A 170 1.21 -13.84 13.96
C PRO A 170 2.72 -13.71 13.67
N ASP A 171 3.08 -13.51 12.39
CA ASP A 171 4.44 -13.26 11.93
C ASP A 171 4.63 -11.77 11.62
N ILE A 172 5.89 -11.32 11.53
CA ILE A 172 6.24 -9.95 11.14
C ILE A 172 5.66 -9.59 9.75
N ARG A 173 5.47 -10.57 8.88
CA ARG A 173 4.83 -10.42 7.57
C ARG A 173 3.39 -9.94 7.70
N ASP A 174 2.65 -10.47 8.68
CA ASP A 174 1.24 -10.08 8.92
C ASP A 174 1.15 -8.61 9.34
N VAL A 175 2.11 -8.15 10.15
CA VAL A 175 2.21 -6.73 10.55
C VAL A 175 2.47 -5.83 9.35
N LEU A 176 3.38 -6.23 8.45
CA LEU A 176 3.68 -5.46 7.24
C LEU A 176 2.48 -5.43 6.29
N ILE A 177 1.79 -6.56 6.09
CA ILE A 177 0.56 -6.64 5.28
C ILE A 177 -0.51 -5.73 5.88
N ALA A 178 -0.74 -5.77 7.19
CA ALA A 178 -1.71 -4.92 7.87
C ALA A 178 -1.37 -3.43 7.72
N PHE A 179 -0.09 -3.04 7.82
CA PHE A 179 0.34 -1.66 7.68
C PHE A 179 0.13 -1.14 6.25
N PHE A 180 0.64 -1.85 5.24
CA PHE A 180 0.52 -1.42 3.85
C PHE A 180 -0.92 -1.54 3.34
N GLY A 181 -1.64 -2.60 3.72
CA GLY A 181 -3.04 -2.79 3.39
C GLY A 181 -3.93 -1.72 4.02
N GLY A 182 -3.73 -1.40 5.29
CA GLY A 182 -4.42 -0.31 5.97
C GLY A 182 -4.14 1.05 5.35
N SER A 183 -2.89 1.33 4.98
CA SER A 183 -2.52 2.56 4.27
C SER A 183 -3.21 2.66 2.90
N ALA A 184 -3.24 1.58 2.14
CA ALA A 184 -3.93 1.53 0.84
C ALA A 184 -5.43 1.78 0.98
N LEU A 185 -6.09 1.21 2.00
CA LEU A 185 -7.51 1.42 2.28
C LEU A 185 -7.84 2.87 2.66
N ILE A 186 -6.97 3.52 3.46
CA ILE A 186 -7.15 4.94 3.81
C ILE A 186 -7.03 5.80 2.56
N ILE A 187 -6.01 5.60 1.73
CA ILE A 187 -5.81 6.33 0.48
C ILE A 187 -7.01 6.12 -0.47
N ALA A 188 -7.50 4.89 -0.59
CA ALA A 188 -8.66 4.59 -1.42
C ALA A 188 -9.94 5.28 -0.91
N LYS A 189 -10.10 5.44 0.41
CA LYS A 189 -11.26 6.11 1.00
C LYS A 189 -11.22 7.63 0.83
N THR A 190 -10.04 8.21 0.62
CA THR A 190 -9.89 9.64 0.30
C THR A 190 -10.24 9.96 -1.15
N LYS A 191 -10.21 8.98 -2.05
CA LYS A 191 -10.48 9.15 -3.48
C LYS A 191 -11.85 8.61 -3.87
N LYS A 192 -12.69 9.46 -4.48
CA LYS A 192 -14.03 9.06 -4.95
C LYS A 192 -13.97 7.86 -5.91
N GLY A 193 -14.72 6.82 -5.62
CA GLY A 193 -14.93 5.69 -6.52
C GLY A 193 -13.84 4.60 -6.53
N THR A 194 -12.75 4.75 -5.77
CA THR A 194 -11.63 3.79 -5.76
C THR A 194 -11.73 2.72 -4.67
N ILE A 195 -12.67 2.90 -3.72
CA ILE A 195 -12.80 2.05 -2.53
C ILE A 195 -12.96 0.56 -2.88
N ALA A 196 -13.83 0.25 -3.83
CA ALA A 196 -14.09 -1.15 -4.21
C ALA A 196 -12.83 -1.84 -4.75
N SER A 197 -12.08 -1.17 -5.63
CA SER A 197 -10.85 -1.71 -6.22
C SER A 197 -9.75 -1.94 -5.18
N ALA A 198 -9.63 -1.04 -4.19
CA ALA A 198 -8.64 -1.19 -3.13
C ALA A 198 -9.00 -2.34 -2.17
N ILE A 199 -10.28 -2.52 -1.84
CA ILE A 199 -10.74 -3.63 -1.00
C ILE A 199 -10.43 -4.97 -1.68
N PHE A 200 -10.76 -5.12 -2.96
CA PHE A 200 -10.47 -6.35 -3.70
C PHE A 200 -8.97 -6.63 -3.87
N GLY A 201 -8.13 -5.60 -3.90
CA GLY A 201 -6.68 -5.75 -4.02
C GLY A 201 -5.96 -6.10 -2.72
N VAL A 202 -6.57 -5.82 -1.56
CA VAL A 202 -5.97 -6.06 -0.23
C VAL A 202 -6.43 -7.38 0.39
N ALA A 203 -7.55 -7.93 -0.07
CA ALA A 203 -8.09 -9.21 0.37
C ALA A 203 -7.46 -10.39 -0.33
#